data_e40fbb6841b6a82e3965d5362126ae24
#
_entry.id   e40fbb6841b6a82e3965d5362126ae24
#
_cell.length_a   1.000
_cell.length_b   1.000
_cell.length_c   1.000
_cell.angle_alpha   90.00
_cell.angle_beta   90.00
_cell.angle_gamma   90.00
#
_symmetry.space_group_name_H-M   'P 1'
#
loop_
_entity.id
_entity.type
_entity.pdbx_description
1 polymer ?
#
loop_
_entity_poly.entity_id
_entity_poly.type
_entity_poly.pdbx_seq_one_letter_code
_entity_poly.pdbx_strand_id
1 'polypeptide(L)'
;MSLEPIKFEDGVAYERMMGVWSQLVGSKFLNWMSPRKGQRWINVGCGNGAFTEQIVRHCSPNEVQGIDPSEAQIVFASNREGAQIAVFQTGDAMALPFAIDYFDAATMALVIFFVPDPALGVAEMKRVVRPGGSVAAYAWDVFGGGVPTAPITAELRASNISYPLPPSVNASRMEVLYSLWVDAGLQSVETRVITVERTFANFEELWSTNALSPTLKPVLAKLPEKTISQLQNAVRERFPADAKGQITYSSHANAIKGLV
;
A
#
# COMPACT_ATOMS: atom_id res chain seq x y z
N MET A 1 26.80 0.98 -6.51
CA MET A 1 26.27 -0.25 -5.88
C MET A 1 24.81 -0.34 -6.25
N SER A 2 24.36 -1.43 -6.88
CA SER A 2 22.93 -1.65 -7.08
C SER A 2 22.26 -1.84 -5.71
N LEU A 3 21.19 -1.11 -5.46
CA LEU A 3 20.38 -1.32 -4.26
C LEU A 3 19.64 -2.66 -4.40
N GLU A 4 19.60 -3.42 -3.32
CA GLU A 4 18.84 -4.69 -3.32
C GLU A 4 17.35 -4.43 -3.47
N PRO A 5 16.59 -5.32 -4.12
CA PRO A 5 15.16 -5.18 -4.25
C PRO A 5 14.47 -5.22 -2.88
N ILE A 6 13.36 -4.49 -2.77
CA ILE A 6 12.54 -4.47 -1.55
C ILE A 6 11.88 -5.85 -1.37
N LYS A 7 12.08 -6.48 -0.21
CA LYS A 7 11.50 -7.79 0.13
C LYS A 7 10.58 -7.69 1.34
N PHE A 8 9.43 -8.35 1.26
CA PHE A 8 8.41 -8.39 2.32
C PHE A 8 8.33 -9.79 2.95
N GLU A 9 9.41 -10.20 3.62
CA GLU A 9 9.53 -11.55 4.21
C GLU A 9 9.09 -11.61 5.68
N ASP A 10 8.99 -10.45 6.37
CA ASP A 10 8.60 -10.34 7.78
C ASP A 10 7.23 -9.68 7.91
N GLY A 11 6.18 -10.51 7.91
CA GLY A 11 4.79 -10.05 8.01
C GLY A 11 4.48 -9.35 9.34
N VAL A 12 5.13 -9.75 10.45
CA VAL A 12 4.91 -9.15 11.77
C VAL A 12 5.52 -7.75 11.84
N ALA A 13 6.76 -7.59 11.35
CA ALA A 13 7.40 -6.28 11.29
C ALA A 13 6.62 -5.33 10.35
N TYR A 14 6.15 -5.84 9.21
CA TYR A 14 5.31 -5.08 8.29
C TYR A 14 4.00 -4.64 8.94
N GLU A 15 3.29 -5.53 9.64
CA GLU A 15 2.05 -5.21 10.34
C GLU A 15 2.26 -4.12 11.40
N ARG A 16 3.33 -4.21 12.19
CA ARG A 16 3.68 -3.19 13.20
C ARG A 16 3.99 -1.83 12.58
N MET A 17 4.72 -1.81 11.49
CA MET A 17 5.15 -0.58 10.82
C MET A 17 4.01 0.02 9.99
N MET A 18 3.46 -0.77 9.06
CA MET A 18 2.50 -0.31 8.06
C MET A 18 1.04 -0.61 8.42
N GLY A 19 0.76 -1.63 9.26
CA GLY A 19 -0.60 -2.13 9.51
C GLY A 19 -1.59 -1.05 9.95
N VAL A 20 -1.21 -0.21 10.93
CA VAL A 20 -2.08 0.89 11.39
C VAL A 20 -2.38 1.88 10.25
N TRP A 21 -1.35 2.28 9.49
CA TRP A 21 -1.51 3.19 8.36
C TRP A 21 -2.38 2.58 7.26
N SER A 22 -2.14 1.31 6.91
CA SER A 22 -2.92 0.57 5.89
C SER A 22 -4.39 0.43 6.30
N GLN A 23 -4.67 0.19 7.60
CA GLN A 23 -6.03 0.12 8.10
C GLN A 23 -6.76 1.47 7.98
N LEU A 24 -6.08 2.56 8.35
CA LEU A 24 -6.66 3.90 8.29
C LEU A 24 -6.98 4.31 6.85
N VAL A 25 -6.03 4.15 5.93
CA VAL A 25 -6.23 4.54 4.52
C VAL A 25 -7.22 3.60 3.82
N GLY A 26 -7.14 2.29 4.07
CA GLY A 26 -8.02 1.30 3.47
C GLY A 26 -9.49 1.51 3.85
N SER A 27 -9.77 1.83 5.12
CA SER A 27 -11.12 2.16 5.58
C SER A 27 -11.69 3.40 4.86
N LYS A 28 -10.91 4.49 4.76
CA LYS A 28 -11.33 5.69 4.02
C LYS A 28 -11.50 5.41 2.53
N PHE A 29 -10.66 4.57 1.95
CA PHE A 29 -10.73 4.17 0.55
C PHE A 29 -12.00 3.37 0.26
N LEU A 30 -12.34 2.36 1.05
CA LEU A 30 -13.56 1.57 0.89
C LEU A 30 -14.82 2.44 1.07
N ASN A 31 -14.81 3.36 2.04
CA ASN A 31 -15.91 4.33 2.20
C ASN A 31 -16.08 5.22 0.96
N TRP A 32 -14.98 5.64 0.33
CA TRP A 32 -15.03 6.44 -0.90
C TRP A 32 -15.48 5.62 -2.12
N MET A 33 -15.03 4.37 -2.23
CA MET A 33 -15.50 3.47 -3.27
C MET A 33 -17.02 3.24 -3.17
N SER A 34 -17.55 3.21 -1.95
CA SER A 34 -18.98 2.98 -1.66
C SER A 34 -19.55 1.76 -2.39
N PRO A 35 -18.95 0.58 -2.23
CA PRO A 35 -19.35 -0.61 -2.98
C PRO A 35 -20.72 -1.14 -2.51
N ARG A 36 -21.41 -1.85 -3.40
CA ARG A 36 -22.62 -2.59 -3.04
C ARG A 36 -22.27 -3.83 -2.22
N LYS A 37 -23.18 -4.27 -1.36
CA LYS A 37 -23.04 -5.56 -0.66
C LYS A 37 -23.22 -6.72 -1.63
N GLY A 38 -22.71 -7.90 -1.26
CA GLY A 38 -22.91 -9.12 -2.01
C GLY A 38 -22.08 -9.25 -3.28
N GLN A 39 -21.08 -8.41 -3.49
CA GLN A 39 -20.21 -8.43 -4.65
C GLN A 39 -19.13 -9.53 -4.56
N ARG A 40 -18.67 -9.99 -5.73
CA ARG A 40 -17.46 -10.83 -5.88
C ARG A 40 -16.25 -9.92 -6.07
N TRP A 41 -15.23 -10.09 -5.24
CA TRP A 41 -14.06 -9.23 -5.19
C TRP A 41 -12.78 -9.98 -5.54
N ILE A 42 -11.87 -9.27 -6.18
CA ILE A 42 -10.46 -9.65 -6.23
C ILE A 42 -9.59 -8.55 -5.61
N ASN A 43 -8.72 -8.95 -4.68
CA ASN A 43 -7.67 -8.10 -4.11
C ASN A 43 -6.32 -8.53 -4.69
N VAL A 44 -5.78 -7.73 -5.62
CA VAL A 44 -4.53 -8.01 -6.34
C VAL A 44 -3.36 -7.41 -5.56
N GLY A 45 -2.37 -8.24 -5.23
CA GLY A 45 -1.31 -7.91 -4.28
C GLY A 45 -1.85 -7.89 -2.85
N CYS A 46 -2.54 -8.96 -2.46
CA CYS A 46 -3.24 -9.01 -1.16
C CYS A 46 -2.29 -9.02 0.05
N GLY A 47 -1.01 -9.31 -0.15
CA GLY A 47 -0.01 -9.41 0.91
C GLY A 47 -0.47 -10.34 2.03
N ASN A 48 -0.32 -9.90 3.27
CA ASN A 48 -0.74 -10.63 4.46
C ASN A 48 -2.27 -10.66 4.70
N GLY A 49 -3.09 -10.23 3.74
CA GLY A 49 -4.55 -10.26 3.80
C GLY A 49 -5.21 -9.12 4.61
N ALA A 50 -4.45 -8.13 5.10
CA ALA A 50 -4.99 -7.07 5.95
C ALA A 50 -6.08 -6.23 5.26
N PHE A 51 -5.89 -5.89 3.99
CA PHE A 51 -6.92 -5.16 3.23
C PHE A 51 -8.07 -6.09 2.81
N THR A 52 -7.81 -7.36 2.52
CA THR A 52 -8.85 -8.37 2.26
C THR A 52 -9.79 -8.51 3.46
N GLU A 53 -9.25 -8.54 4.68
CA GLU A 53 -10.06 -8.52 5.91
C GLU A 53 -10.95 -7.28 6.00
N GLN A 54 -10.45 -6.10 5.61
CA GLN A 54 -11.26 -4.89 5.56
C GLN A 54 -12.39 -4.99 4.52
N ILE A 55 -12.14 -5.56 3.33
CA ILE A 55 -13.19 -5.82 2.34
C ILE A 55 -14.28 -6.70 2.94
N VAL A 56 -13.90 -7.81 3.59
CA VAL A 56 -14.85 -8.73 4.23
C VAL A 56 -15.69 -8.00 5.27
N ARG A 57 -15.06 -7.25 6.15
CA ARG A 57 -15.70 -6.56 7.28
C ARG A 57 -16.59 -5.40 6.86
N HIS A 58 -16.19 -4.61 5.87
CA HIS A 58 -16.88 -3.37 5.50
C HIS A 58 -17.85 -3.54 4.32
N CYS A 59 -17.57 -4.49 3.40
CA CYS A 59 -18.32 -4.58 2.14
C CYS A 59 -19.33 -5.74 2.13
N SER A 60 -19.29 -6.65 3.10
CA SER A 60 -20.14 -7.86 3.13
C SER A 60 -20.18 -8.56 1.77
N PRO A 61 -19.02 -9.00 1.22
CA PRO A 61 -18.94 -9.62 -0.09
C PRO A 61 -19.55 -11.04 -0.08
N ASN A 62 -19.94 -11.55 -1.26
CA ASN A 62 -20.30 -12.95 -1.44
C ASN A 62 -19.06 -13.83 -1.65
N GLU A 63 -18.01 -13.27 -2.25
CA GLU A 63 -16.76 -13.95 -2.53
C GLU A 63 -15.61 -12.94 -2.52
N VAL A 64 -14.45 -13.37 -2.02
CA VAL A 64 -13.20 -12.59 -2.12
C VAL A 64 -12.07 -13.52 -2.53
N GLN A 65 -11.36 -13.15 -3.59
CA GLN A 65 -10.10 -13.77 -4.00
C GLN A 65 -8.94 -12.83 -3.69
N GLY A 66 -7.89 -13.35 -3.06
CA GLY A 66 -6.65 -12.63 -2.82
C GLY A 66 -5.50 -13.23 -3.62
N ILE A 67 -4.78 -12.41 -4.39
CA ILE A 67 -3.63 -12.83 -5.19
C ILE A 67 -2.39 -12.08 -4.71
N ASP A 68 -1.28 -12.79 -4.49
CA ASP A 68 0.03 -12.21 -4.21
C ASP A 68 1.15 -13.11 -4.76
N PRO A 69 2.27 -12.58 -5.27
CA PRO A 69 3.37 -13.40 -5.76
C PRO A 69 4.15 -14.11 -4.63
N SER A 70 4.02 -13.67 -3.38
CA SER A 70 4.74 -14.20 -2.23
C SER A 70 3.95 -15.33 -1.55
N GLU A 71 4.44 -16.57 -1.65
CA GLU A 71 3.85 -17.72 -0.95
C GLU A 71 3.80 -17.50 0.58
N ALA A 72 4.84 -16.89 1.16
CA ALA A 72 4.87 -16.59 2.59
C ALA A 72 3.74 -15.64 3.01
N GLN A 73 3.43 -14.64 2.19
CA GLN A 73 2.30 -13.74 2.43
C GLN A 73 0.96 -14.47 2.31
N ILE A 74 0.81 -15.35 1.31
CA ILE A 74 -0.40 -16.15 1.12
C ILE A 74 -0.65 -17.08 2.32
N VAL A 75 0.39 -17.75 2.82
CA VAL A 75 0.29 -18.58 4.03
C VAL A 75 -0.18 -17.75 5.23
N PHE A 76 0.36 -16.55 5.41
CA PHE A 76 -0.05 -15.65 6.49
C PHE A 76 -1.50 -15.18 6.32
N ALA A 77 -1.89 -14.76 5.10
CA ALA A 77 -3.23 -14.29 4.78
C ALA A 77 -4.29 -15.37 5.01
N SER A 78 -3.99 -16.63 4.65
CA SER A 78 -4.91 -17.77 4.81
C SER A 78 -5.21 -18.10 6.29
N ASN A 79 -4.35 -17.70 7.21
CA ASN A 79 -4.55 -17.88 8.65
C ASN A 79 -5.20 -16.67 9.34
N ARG A 80 -5.60 -15.64 8.59
CA ARG A 80 -6.20 -14.42 9.15
C ARG A 80 -7.67 -14.64 9.50
N GLU A 81 -8.00 -14.62 10.79
CA GLU A 81 -9.35 -14.91 11.31
C GLU A 81 -10.46 -14.05 10.70
N GLY A 82 -10.20 -12.76 10.47
CA GLY A 82 -11.18 -11.83 9.89
C GLY A 82 -11.39 -11.96 8.38
N ALA A 83 -10.67 -12.86 7.69
CA ALA A 83 -10.73 -13.06 6.25
C ALA A 83 -11.12 -14.49 5.83
N GLN A 84 -11.77 -15.27 6.69
CA GLN A 84 -12.06 -16.69 6.47
C GLN A 84 -12.91 -17.02 5.24
N ILE A 85 -13.72 -16.08 4.74
CA ILE A 85 -14.49 -16.27 3.50
C ILE A 85 -13.65 -16.03 2.24
N ALA A 86 -12.44 -15.48 2.39
CA ALA A 86 -11.56 -15.21 1.27
C ALA A 86 -10.72 -16.45 0.93
N VAL A 87 -10.49 -16.64 -0.36
CA VAL A 87 -9.56 -17.63 -0.89
C VAL A 87 -8.29 -16.93 -1.33
N PHE A 88 -7.15 -17.38 -0.83
CA PHE A 88 -5.85 -16.80 -1.14
C PHE A 88 -5.03 -17.78 -1.99
N GLN A 89 -4.38 -17.27 -3.04
CA GLN A 89 -3.50 -18.06 -3.89
C GLN A 89 -2.33 -17.22 -4.42
N THR A 90 -1.23 -17.91 -4.72
CA THR A 90 -0.08 -17.29 -5.37
C THR A 90 -0.43 -16.97 -6.82
N GLY A 91 -0.02 -15.77 -7.29
CA GLY A 91 -0.26 -15.37 -8.67
C GLY A 91 0.37 -14.00 -9.00
N ASP A 92 0.40 -13.69 -10.28
CA ASP A 92 0.95 -12.47 -10.84
C ASP A 92 -0.17 -11.49 -11.17
N ALA A 93 -0.02 -10.23 -10.75
CA ALA A 93 -0.92 -9.13 -11.09
C ALA A 93 -1.06 -8.91 -12.60
N MET A 94 -0.02 -9.26 -13.37
CA MET A 94 0.04 -9.11 -14.83
C MET A 94 -0.53 -10.32 -15.59
N ALA A 95 -0.96 -11.39 -14.89
CA ALA A 95 -1.53 -12.60 -15.48
C ALA A 95 -2.49 -13.26 -14.48
N LEU A 96 -3.65 -12.63 -14.25
CA LEU A 96 -4.62 -13.12 -13.27
C LEU A 96 -5.27 -14.43 -13.71
N PRO A 97 -5.24 -15.52 -12.89
CA PRO A 97 -5.73 -16.83 -13.26
C PRO A 97 -7.26 -16.95 -13.16
N PHE A 98 -7.99 -15.95 -13.65
CA PHE A 98 -9.44 -15.91 -13.62
C PHE A 98 -10.03 -15.63 -14.99
N ALA A 99 -11.27 -16.09 -15.20
CA ALA A 99 -12.02 -15.82 -16.42
C ALA A 99 -12.31 -14.31 -16.58
N ILE A 100 -12.55 -13.90 -17.82
CA ILE A 100 -13.07 -12.57 -18.15
C ILE A 100 -14.44 -12.36 -17.48
N ASP A 101 -14.72 -11.13 -17.04
CA ASP A 101 -16.02 -10.70 -16.50
C ASP A 101 -16.50 -11.47 -15.25
N TYR A 102 -15.57 -12.04 -14.48
CA TYR A 102 -15.92 -12.86 -13.31
C TYR A 102 -16.26 -12.04 -12.06
N PHE A 103 -15.50 -10.99 -11.77
CA PHE A 103 -15.65 -10.18 -10.55
C PHE A 103 -16.54 -8.95 -10.73
N ASP A 104 -17.07 -8.45 -9.63
CA ASP A 104 -17.79 -7.16 -9.56
C ASP A 104 -16.84 -6.02 -9.25
N ALA A 105 -15.76 -6.29 -8.51
CA ALA A 105 -14.77 -5.30 -8.11
C ALA A 105 -13.36 -5.90 -8.05
N ALA A 106 -12.38 -5.13 -8.54
CA ALA A 106 -10.96 -5.42 -8.40
C ALA A 106 -10.24 -4.27 -7.72
N THR A 107 -9.31 -4.60 -6.80
CA THR A 107 -8.53 -3.60 -6.07
C THR A 107 -7.05 -3.93 -6.03
N MET A 108 -6.20 -2.87 -6.07
CA MET A 108 -4.78 -2.89 -5.69
C MET A 108 -4.54 -1.92 -4.55
N ALA A 109 -4.32 -2.43 -3.35
CA ALA A 109 -4.14 -1.66 -2.13
C ALA A 109 -2.65 -1.51 -1.78
N LEU A 110 -2.02 -0.36 -2.08
CA LEU A 110 -0.59 -0.08 -1.88
C LEU A 110 0.35 -0.98 -2.70
N VAL A 111 -0.09 -1.42 -3.88
CA VAL A 111 0.60 -2.45 -4.68
C VAL A 111 1.09 -1.95 -6.04
N ILE A 112 0.34 -1.10 -6.72
CA ILE A 112 0.55 -0.76 -8.14
C ILE A 112 1.98 -0.32 -8.49
N PHE A 113 2.66 0.35 -7.57
CA PHE A 113 4.05 0.78 -7.76
C PHE A 113 5.08 -0.35 -7.58
N PHE A 114 4.65 -1.53 -7.12
CA PHE A 114 5.46 -2.77 -7.09
C PHE A 114 5.27 -3.65 -8.31
N VAL A 115 4.19 -3.45 -9.08
CA VAL A 115 3.93 -4.20 -10.32
C VAL A 115 4.95 -3.77 -11.38
N PRO A 116 5.71 -4.70 -11.99
CA PRO A 116 6.73 -4.36 -13.00
C PRO A 116 6.16 -3.61 -14.20
N ASP A 117 4.99 -4.03 -14.70
CA ASP A 117 4.21 -3.32 -15.72
C ASP A 117 2.83 -2.96 -15.17
N PRO A 118 2.66 -1.75 -14.60
CA PRO A 118 1.38 -1.30 -14.05
C PRO A 118 0.24 -1.25 -15.08
N ALA A 119 0.55 -0.96 -16.36
CA ALA A 119 -0.46 -0.91 -17.40
C ALA A 119 -1.06 -2.29 -17.67
N LEU A 120 -0.20 -3.33 -17.73
CA LEU A 120 -0.65 -4.70 -17.86
C LEU A 120 -1.44 -5.15 -16.62
N GLY A 121 -0.99 -4.78 -15.42
CA GLY A 121 -1.73 -5.07 -14.18
C GLY A 121 -3.14 -4.47 -14.16
N VAL A 122 -3.29 -3.21 -14.61
CA VAL A 122 -4.62 -2.55 -14.70
C VAL A 122 -5.47 -3.21 -15.80
N ALA A 123 -4.87 -3.58 -16.94
CA ALA A 123 -5.57 -4.27 -18.02
C ALA A 123 -6.12 -5.64 -17.56
N GLU A 124 -5.35 -6.40 -16.76
CA GLU A 124 -5.79 -7.66 -16.18
C GLU A 124 -6.91 -7.47 -15.15
N MET A 125 -6.81 -6.47 -14.28
CA MET A 125 -7.91 -6.12 -13.36
C MET A 125 -9.18 -5.78 -14.14
N LYS A 126 -9.08 -4.99 -15.22
CA LYS A 126 -10.22 -4.68 -16.08
C LYS A 126 -10.78 -5.95 -16.74
N ARG A 127 -9.92 -6.80 -17.28
CA ARG A 127 -10.35 -8.04 -17.97
C ARG A 127 -11.18 -8.95 -17.08
N VAL A 128 -10.80 -9.12 -15.83
CA VAL A 128 -11.49 -10.02 -14.91
C VAL A 128 -12.75 -9.43 -14.26
N VAL A 129 -12.95 -8.12 -14.40
CA VAL A 129 -14.14 -7.42 -13.87
C VAL A 129 -15.19 -7.27 -14.96
N ARG A 130 -16.45 -7.64 -14.64
CA ARG A 130 -17.57 -7.56 -15.57
C ARG A 130 -17.93 -6.12 -15.95
N PRO A 131 -18.59 -5.89 -17.09
CA PRO A 131 -19.14 -4.58 -17.46
C PRO A 131 -19.98 -3.96 -16.33
N GLY A 132 -19.74 -2.69 -16.04
CA GLY A 132 -20.35 -1.96 -14.93
C GLY A 132 -19.79 -2.28 -13.55
N GLY A 133 -18.79 -3.17 -13.46
CA GLY A 133 -18.00 -3.41 -12.26
C GLY A 133 -16.92 -2.35 -12.06
N SER A 134 -16.26 -2.34 -10.91
CA SER A 134 -15.30 -1.30 -10.54
C SER A 134 -13.86 -1.83 -10.46
N VAL A 135 -12.92 -1.03 -10.98
CA VAL A 135 -11.48 -1.23 -10.84
C VAL A 135 -10.92 -0.05 -10.06
N ALA A 136 -10.21 -0.32 -8.95
CA ALA A 136 -9.73 0.73 -8.08
C ALA A 136 -8.37 0.42 -7.46
N ALA A 137 -7.60 1.46 -7.14
CA ALA A 137 -6.33 1.32 -6.45
C ALA A 137 -6.05 2.53 -5.57
N TYR A 138 -5.11 2.37 -4.63
CA TYR A 138 -4.46 3.47 -3.97
C TYR A 138 -2.98 3.16 -3.71
N ALA A 139 -2.17 4.21 -3.73
CA ALA A 139 -0.73 4.13 -3.52
C ALA A 139 -0.28 5.31 -2.66
N TRP A 140 0.67 5.09 -1.74
CA TRP A 140 1.29 6.22 -1.04
C TRP A 140 1.92 7.17 -2.05
N ASP A 141 1.72 8.48 -1.88
CA ASP A 141 2.38 9.50 -2.71
C ASP A 141 3.87 9.58 -2.34
N VAL A 142 4.68 8.79 -3.03
CA VAL A 142 6.12 8.67 -2.73
C VAL A 142 6.86 9.99 -3.00
N PHE A 143 6.49 10.70 -4.03
CA PHE A 143 7.17 11.94 -4.43
C PHE A 143 6.64 13.17 -3.70
N GLY A 144 5.35 13.18 -3.34
CA GLY A 144 4.74 14.25 -2.54
C GLY A 144 4.97 14.12 -1.04
N GLY A 145 5.77 13.11 -0.59
CA GLY A 145 6.06 12.92 0.83
C GLY A 145 4.92 12.27 1.63
N GLY A 146 3.99 11.60 0.92
CA GLY A 146 2.83 10.94 1.54
C GLY A 146 3.12 9.59 2.20
N VAL A 147 4.32 9.02 2.01
CA VAL A 147 4.65 7.73 2.64
C VAL A 147 4.80 7.85 4.16
N PRO A 148 4.36 6.86 4.95
CA PRO A 148 4.57 6.85 6.41
C PRO A 148 6.02 7.01 6.84
N THR A 149 6.96 6.54 6.04
CA THR A 149 8.41 6.67 6.29
C THR A 149 9.00 8.03 5.88
N ALA A 150 8.19 8.96 5.39
CA ALA A 150 8.63 10.28 4.93
C ALA A 150 9.49 11.05 5.96
N PRO A 151 9.23 10.97 7.27
CA PRO A 151 10.10 11.62 8.25
C PRO A 151 11.57 11.24 8.10
N ILE A 152 11.86 9.94 7.89
CA ILE A 152 13.24 9.44 7.75
C ILE A 152 13.74 9.59 6.31
N THR A 153 12.91 9.25 5.30
CA THR A 153 13.34 9.30 3.90
C THR A 153 13.64 10.72 3.41
N ALA A 154 13.00 11.75 3.98
CA ALA A 154 13.31 13.13 3.69
C ALA A 154 14.73 13.52 4.18
N GLU A 155 15.13 13.07 5.37
CA GLU A 155 16.46 13.33 5.91
C GLU A 155 17.55 12.53 5.19
N LEU A 156 17.26 11.28 4.77
CA LEU A 156 18.18 10.52 3.92
C LEU A 156 18.44 11.26 2.61
N ARG A 157 17.39 11.77 1.96
CA ARG A 157 17.52 12.59 0.73
C ARG A 157 18.32 13.86 0.95
N ALA A 158 18.03 14.59 2.03
CA ALA A 158 18.77 15.82 2.38
C ALA A 158 20.26 15.54 2.64
N SER A 159 20.60 14.35 3.12
CA SER A 159 21.96 13.88 3.36
C SER A 159 22.60 13.18 2.15
N ASN A 160 21.96 13.17 0.97
CA ASN A 160 22.39 12.45 -0.23
C ASN A 160 22.60 10.94 0.00
N ILE A 161 21.84 10.34 0.92
CA ILE A 161 21.87 8.90 1.18
C ILE A 161 20.76 8.23 0.36
N SER A 162 21.15 7.37 -0.58
CA SER A 162 20.24 6.63 -1.44
C SER A 162 19.56 5.49 -0.68
N TYR A 163 18.30 5.23 -1.02
CA TYR A 163 17.53 4.09 -0.52
C TYR A 163 16.70 3.48 -1.67
N PRO A 164 16.33 2.17 -1.60
CA PRO A 164 15.60 1.52 -2.68
C PRO A 164 14.20 2.12 -2.83
N LEU A 165 13.76 2.25 -4.08
CA LEU A 165 12.40 2.64 -4.46
C LEU A 165 11.71 1.44 -5.14
N PRO A 166 10.37 1.38 -5.11
CA PRO A 166 9.62 0.42 -5.89
C PRO A 166 9.94 0.50 -7.39
N PRO A 167 9.89 -0.63 -8.14
CA PRO A 167 10.28 -0.67 -9.56
C PRO A 167 9.46 0.31 -10.42
N SER A 168 8.18 0.45 -10.15
CA SER A 168 7.26 1.34 -10.86
C SER A 168 6.82 2.51 -9.99
N VAL A 169 7.76 3.11 -9.23
CA VAL A 169 7.47 4.19 -8.27
C VAL A 169 6.69 5.37 -8.87
N ASN A 170 6.83 5.63 -10.16
CA ASN A 170 6.06 6.68 -10.86
C ASN A 170 4.55 6.41 -10.84
N ALA A 171 4.10 5.14 -10.75
CA ALA A 171 2.70 4.80 -10.59
C ALA A 171 2.10 5.23 -9.23
N SER A 172 2.90 5.79 -8.33
CA SER A 172 2.42 6.45 -7.11
C SER A 172 1.91 7.88 -7.33
N ARG A 173 2.21 8.49 -8.49
CA ARG A 173 1.77 9.85 -8.85
C ARG A 173 0.32 9.85 -9.33
N MET A 174 -0.45 10.84 -8.93
CA MET A 174 -1.86 10.95 -9.29
C MET A 174 -2.07 11.00 -10.81
N GLU A 175 -1.26 11.78 -11.52
CA GLU A 175 -1.34 11.93 -12.97
C GLU A 175 -1.04 10.62 -13.70
N VAL A 176 -0.10 9.81 -13.19
CA VAL A 176 0.25 8.50 -13.78
C VAL A 176 -0.86 7.48 -13.51
N LEU A 177 -1.39 7.44 -12.27
CA LEU A 177 -2.56 6.61 -11.96
C LEU A 177 -3.72 6.94 -12.89
N TYR A 178 -4.03 8.23 -13.08
CA TYR A 178 -5.11 8.66 -13.95
C TYR A 178 -4.91 8.18 -15.39
N SER A 179 -3.71 8.35 -15.94
CA SER A 179 -3.38 7.88 -17.29
C SER A 179 -3.53 6.36 -17.41
N LEU A 180 -3.04 5.58 -16.46
CA LEU A 180 -3.18 4.11 -16.46
C LEU A 180 -4.65 3.66 -16.55
N TRP A 181 -5.57 4.32 -15.84
CA TRP A 181 -7.00 4.00 -15.86
C TRP A 181 -7.67 4.40 -17.18
N VAL A 182 -7.37 5.61 -17.68
CA VAL A 182 -7.91 6.12 -18.94
C VAL A 182 -7.40 5.30 -20.12
N ASP A 183 -6.10 5.00 -20.18
CA ASP A 183 -5.48 4.23 -21.26
C ASP A 183 -5.95 2.77 -21.29
N ALA A 184 -6.30 2.21 -20.14
CA ALA A 184 -6.97 0.91 -20.05
C ALA A 184 -8.44 0.96 -20.55
N GLY A 185 -8.97 2.15 -20.85
CA GLY A 185 -10.36 2.34 -21.32
C GLY A 185 -11.40 2.15 -20.22
N LEU A 186 -11.05 2.45 -18.96
CA LEU A 186 -12.01 2.52 -17.85
C LEU A 186 -12.81 3.82 -17.93
N GLN A 187 -14.08 3.75 -17.56
CA GLN A 187 -15.02 4.86 -17.64
C GLN A 187 -15.24 5.51 -16.26
N SER A 188 -15.76 6.74 -16.23
CA SER A 188 -16.09 7.46 -14.98
C SER A 188 -14.92 7.47 -14.01
N VAL A 189 -13.71 7.72 -14.52
CA VAL A 189 -12.49 7.71 -13.71
C VAL A 189 -12.51 8.86 -12.71
N GLU A 190 -12.41 8.53 -11.43
CA GLU A 190 -12.36 9.47 -10.33
C GLU A 190 -11.06 9.29 -9.54
N THR A 191 -10.49 10.38 -9.06
CA THR A 191 -9.29 10.38 -8.21
C THR A 191 -9.55 11.09 -6.89
N ARG A 192 -8.78 10.71 -5.85
CA ARG A 192 -8.83 11.32 -4.52
C ARG A 192 -7.49 11.21 -3.81
N VAL A 193 -7.11 12.26 -3.09
CA VAL A 193 -6.06 12.17 -2.08
C VAL A 193 -6.70 11.76 -0.75
N ILE A 194 -6.21 10.67 -0.15
CA ILE A 194 -6.68 10.16 1.15
C ILE A 194 -5.61 10.44 2.18
N THR A 195 -5.87 11.39 3.07
CA THR A 195 -4.97 11.72 4.19
C THR A 195 -5.41 11.00 5.45
N VAL A 196 -4.42 10.43 6.16
CA VAL A 196 -4.58 9.75 7.43
C VAL A 196 -3.52 10.23 8.41
N GLU A 197 -3.81 10.13 9.71
CA GLU A 197 -2.91 10.56 10.78
C GLU A 197 -2.65 9.40 11.74
N ARG A 198 -1.43 9.38 12.29
CA ARG A 198 -1.05 8.45 13.36
C ARG A 198 -0.31 9.22 14.44
N THR A 199 -0.68 8.92 15.69
CA THR A 199 0.01 9.41 16.89
C THR A 199 0.91 8.31 17.44
N PHE A 200 2.15 8.68 17.73
CA PHE A 200 3.14 7.85 18.41
C PHE A 200 3.30 8.34 19.84
N ALA A 201 3.50 7.42 20.77
CA ALA A 201 3.64 7.76 22.19
C ALA A 201 4.84 8.65 22.48
N ASN A 202 5.92 8.49 21.68
CA ASN A 202 7.15 9.28 21.77
C ASN A 202 8.00 9.14 20.51
N PHE A 203 9.14 9.81 20.47
CA PHE A 203 10.07 9.76 19.36
C PHE A 203 10.68 8.36 19.14
N GLU A 204 10.98 7.64 20.19
CA GLU A 204 11.58 6.30 20.13
C GLU A 204 10.65 5.31 19.46
N GLU A 205 9.33 5.39 19.72
CA GLU A 205 8.34 4.59 19.03
C GLU A 205 8.23 4.98 17.56
N LEU A 206 8.18 6.29 17.25
CA LEU A 206 8.16 6.77 15.87
C LEU A 206 9.37 6.23 15.09
N TRP A 207 10.57 6.45 15.63
CA TRP A 207 11.80 6.03 14.97
C TRP A 207 11.88 4.52 14.79
N SER A 208 11.72 3.76 15.88
CA SER A 208 11.83 2.29 15.85
C SER A 208 10.79 1.65 14.94
N THR A 209 9.57 2.17 14.91
CA THR A 209 8.50 1.68 14.04
C THR A 209 8.84 1.92 12.56
N ASN A 210 9.25 3.13 12.19
CA ASN A 210 9.59 3.45 10.79
C ASN A 210 10.87 2.75 10.32
N ALA A 211 11.85 2.56 11.22
CA ALA A 211 13.09 1.85 10.92
C ALA A 211 12.89 0.35 10.59
N LEU A 212 11.73 -0.25 10.94
CA LEU A 212 11.36 -1.61 10.53
C LEU A 212 11.03 -1.72 9.04
N SER A 213 10.84 -0.59 8.34
CA SER A 213 10.52 -0.60 6.91
C SER A 213 11.54 -1.42 6.12
N PRO A 214 11.06 -2.34 5.24
CA PRO A 214 11.94 -3.09 4.34
C PRO A 214 12.85 -2.20 3.47
N THR A 215 12.39 -0.98 3.19
CA THR A 215 13.17 0.04 2.47
C THR A 215 14.27 0.65 3.32
N LEU A 216 14.00 0.91 4.61
CA LEU A 216 14.92 1.67 5.48
C LEU A 216 15.86 0.78 6.28
N LYS A 217 15.39 -0.36 6.79
CA LYS A 217 16.16 -1.26 7.66
C LYS A 217 17.55 -1.62 7.09
N PRO A 218 17.70 -2.06 5.82
CA PRO A 218 19.02 -2.40 5.27
C PRO A 218 19.89 -1.16 5.02
N VAL A 219 19.31 0.01 4.82
CA VAL A 219 20.06 1.27 4.65
C VAL A 219 20.61 1.73 5.99
N LEU A 220 19.74 1.84 6.99
CA LEU A 220 20.10 2.31 8.33
C LEU A 220 21.15 1.41 8.98
N ALA A 221 21.07 0.09 8.78
CA ALA A 221 22.05 -0.87 9.31
C ALA A 221 23.47 -0.70 8.77
N LYS A 222 23.64 -0.02 7.63
CA LYS A 222 24.95 0.24 7.01
C LYS A 222 25.53 1.61 7.35
N LEU A 223 24.78 2.48 8.03
CA LEU A 223 25.21 3.82 8.36
C LEU A 223 26.03 3.85 9.66
N PRO A 224 27.04 4.74 9.74
CA PRO A 224 27.76 5.00 10.99
C PRO A 224 26.81 5.53 12.07
N GLU A 225 27.05 5.20 13.32
CA GLU A 225 26.25 5.62 14.48
C GLU A 225 26.10 7.15 14.56
N LYS A 226 27.16 7.90 14.27
CA LYS A 226 27.13 9.36 14.17
C LYS A 226 26.10 9.85 13.15
N THR A 227 26.02 9.22 11.99
CA THR A 227 25.05 9.57 10.94
C THR A 227 23.63 9.25 11.39
N ILE A 228 23.42 8.10 12.02
CA ILE A 228 22.12 7.72 12.60
C ILE A 228 21.67 8.77 13.61
N SER A 229 22.55 9.19 14.54
CA SER A 229 22.24 10.20 15.54
C SER A 229 21.90 11.55 14.90
N GLN A 230 22.59 11.93 13.82
CA GLN A 230 22.27 13.16 13.07
C GLN A 230 20.89 13.09 12.42
N LEU A 231 20.55 11.97 11.76
CA LEU A 231 19.23 11.73 11.18
C LEU A 231 18.12 11.79 12.25
N GLN A 232 18.34 11.13 13.40
CA GLN A 232 17.38 11.15 14.51
C GLN A 232 17.13 12.58 15.03
N ASN A 233 18.18 13.38 15.19
CA ASN A 233 18.04 14.77 15.63
C ASN A 233 17.26 15.61 14.61
N ALA A 234 17.57 15.49 13.32
CA ALA A 234 16.86 16.21 12.27
C ALA A 234 15.37 15.81 12.20
N VAL A 235 15.06 14.52 12.33
CA VAL A 235 13.66 14.05 12.40
C VAL A 235 12.97 14.58 13.66
N ARG A 236 13.64 14.60 14.81
CA ARG A 236 13.08 15.11 16.07
C ARG A 236 12.76 16.61 16.01
N GLU A 237 13.63 17.40 15.38
CA GLU A 237 13.41 18.84 15.17
C GLU A 237 12.20 19.11 14.25
N ARG A 238 12.02 18.29 13.21
CA ARG A 238 10.91 18.44 12.26
C ARG A 238 9.57 18.00 12.82
N PHE A 239 9.56 17.02 13.72
CA PHE A 239 8.37 16.47 14.33
C PHE A 239 8.44 16.61 15.86
N PRO A 240 8.25 17.84 16.38
CA PRO A 240 8.30 18.08 17.81
C PRO A 240 7.16 17.36 18.53
N ALA A 241 7.47 16.88 19.73
CA ALA A 241 6.46 16.27 20.59
C ALA A 241 5.52 17.34 21.17
N ASP A 242 4.28 16.97 21.40
CA ASP A 242 3.29 17.79 22.11
C ASP A 242 3.59 17.86 23.63
N ALA A 243 2.72 18.51 24.40
CA ALA A 243 2.85 18.64 25.85
C ALA A 243 2.80 17.29 26.61
N LYS A 244 2.32 16.21 25.97
CA LYS A 244 2.28 14.86 26.52
C LYS A 244 3.45 14.00 26.07
N GLY A 245 4.37 14.55 25.28
CA GLY A 245 5.48 13.82 24.67
C GLY A 245 5.10 13.04 23.41
N GLN A 246 3.87 13.16 22.92
CA GLN A 246 3.36 12.45 21.75
C GLN A 246 3.70 13.16 20.44
N ILE A 247 3.87 12.40 19.38
CA ILE A 247 4.13 12.93 18.04
C ILE A 247 3.05 12.45 17.09
N THR A 248 2.33 13.38 16.49
CA THR A 248 1.32 13.12 15.46
C THR A 248 1.79 13.65 14.11
N TYR A 249 1.72 12.82 13.08
CA TYR A 249 1.91 13.30 11.72
C TYR A 249 0.96 12.60 10.75
N SER A 250 0.76 13.23 9.59
CA SER A 250 -0.10 12.71 8.53
C SER A 250 0.70 12.06 7.41
N SER A 251 0.06 11.07 6.78
CA SER A 251 0.49 10.47 5.52
C SER A 251 -0.66 10.51 4.52
N HIS A 252 -0.37 10.49 3.24
CA HIS A 252 -1.43 10.52 2.23
C HIS A 252 -1.15 9.58 1.07
N ALA A 253 -2.24 9.01 0.56
CA ALA A 253 -2.24 8.13 -0.59
C ALA A 253 -3.05 8.75 -1.73
N ASN A 254 -2.57 8.58 -2.94
CA ASN A 254 -3.31 8.84 -4.17
C ASN A 254 -4.20 7.64 -4.46
N ALA A 255 -5.51 7.87 -4.61
CA ALA A 255 -6.50 6.86 -4.87
C ALA A 255 -7.20 7.11 -6.19
N ILE A 256 -7.58 6.03 -6.86
CA ILE A 256 -8.27 6.05 -8.15
C ILE A 256 -9.31 4.94 -8.22
N LYS A 257 -10.42 5.18 -8.92
CA LYS A 257 -11.42 4.18 -9.29
C LYS A 257 -11.98 4.50 -10.68
N GLY A 258 -12.45 3.48 -11.37
CA GLY A 258 -13.15 3.59 -12.66
C GLY A 258 -14.07 2.39 -12.85
N LEU A 259 -14.94 2.47 -13.85
CA LEU A 259 -15.89 1.42 -14.22
C LEU A 259 -15.43 0.73 -15.51
N VAL A 260 -15.68 -0.58 -15.60
CA VAL A 260 -15.50 -1.36 -16.83
C VAL A 260 -16.63 -1.13 -17.80
#